data_54c8e819b8e5a0a96b50350dde71ab48
#
_entry.id   54c8e819b8e5a0a96b50350dde71ab48
#
_cell.length_a   1.000
_cell.length_b   1.000
_cell.length_c   1.000
_cell.angle_alpha   90.00
_cell.angle_beta   90.00
_cell.angle_gamma   90.00
#
_symmetry.space_group_name_H-M   'P 1'
#
loop_
_entity.id
_entity.type
_entity.pdbx_description
1 polymer ?
#
loop_
_entity_poly.entity_id
_entity_poly.type
_entity_poly.pdbx_seq_one_letter_code
_entity_poly.pdbx_strand_id
1 'polypeptide(L)'
;NLTKDLNKGITNISYNSLSLPQVVTFSNGNTITYLYAADGRKLRTVHVINGTATTTDYCGNVIYENSTQKLLLTEEGYIDLANGNAYYYYLKDHQGNNRVVVNSSGAVQEVNHYYPFGGTFASSNVQPYKYNGKELDTKAGLNWYDYGARHYDAALGRWHVVDPLAEKYYSSSPFVYCNNNPIKYVDPNGMFYDGYTMDENGYMERVNDEGENEYDVIYSKSKYSSETIKDYDTSGNKTGIKISKGVIDKKAGQNKNFGIRIVSPEVDSENNPTGKVTTTNIYVAKDDTESLALMNFFDKNTNVEWSNTLLKNSSNQPLSLLLTSHEMNIVRL
;
A
#
# COMPACT_ATOMS: atom_id res chain seq x y z
N ASN A 1 14.64 -17.78 8.20
CA ASN A 1 14.66 -16.48 8.89
C ASN A 1 16.10 -16.17 9.34
N LEU A 2 16.47 -14.89 9.32
CA LEU A 2 17.76 -14.41 9.83
C LEU A 2 17.85 -14.66 11.34
N THR A 3 18.89 -15.33 11.82
CA THR A 3 19.04 -15.62 13.24
C THR A 3 20.15 -14.82 13.92
N LYS A 4 21.09 -14.28 13.13
CA LYS A 4 22.24 -13.49 13.58
C LYS A 4 22.63 -12.48 12.53
N ASP A 5 23.17 -11.34 12.95
CA ASP A 5 23.85 -10.36 12.10
C ASP A 5 25.07 -9.82 12.86
N LEU A 6 26.24 -10.37 12.57
CA LEU A 6 27.46 -9.99 13.27
C LEU A 6 27.93 -8.58 12.92
N ASN A 7 27.56 -8.04 11.75
CA ASN A 7 27.90 -6.68 11.36
C ASN A 7 27.18 -5.65 12.22
N LYS A 8 25.98 -5.98 12.67
CA LYS A 8 25.18 -5.16 13.60
C LYS A 8 25.35 -5.59 15.07
N GLY A 9 26.23 -6.54 15.34
CA GLY A 9 26.42 -7.10 16.68
C GLY A 9 25.22 -7.92 17.19
N ILE A 10 24.32 -8.36 16.31
CA ILE A 10 23.15 -9.16 16.67
C ILE A 10 23.59 -10.63 16.83
N THR A 11 23.45 -11.15 18.03
CA THR A 11 23.83 -12.53 18.37
C THR A 11 22.69 -13.53 18.29
N ASN A 12 21.45 -13.05 18.46
CA ASN A 12 20.26 -13.89 18.34
C ASN A 12 19.03 -13.08 17.94
N ILE A 13 18.18 -13.68 17.11
CA ILE A 13 16.84 -13.18 16.79
C ILE A 13 15.87 -14.35 17.00
N SER A 14 14.90 -14.20 17.89
CA SER A 14 13.76 -15.10 18.01
C SER A 14 12.54 -14.55 17.28
N TYR A 15 11.69 -15.45 16.79
CA TYR A 15 10.51 -15.13 16.01
C TYR A 15 9.27 -15.73 16.63
N ASN A 16 8.12 -15.09 16.38
CA ASN A 16 6.81 -15.65 16.70
C ASN A 16 6.32 -16.61 15.58
N SER A 17 5.10 -17.14 15.73
CA SER A 17 4.49 -18.05 14.75
C SER A 17 4.21 -17.41 13.38
N LEU A 18 4.14 -16.08 13.30
CA LEU A 18 3.98 -15.31 12.07
C LEU A 18 5.32 -14.95 11.42
N SER A 19 6.44 -15.52 11.90
CA SER A 19 7.80 -15.14 11.47
C SER A 19 8.16 -13.66 11.70
N LEU A 20 7.47 -12.97 12.59
CA LEU A 20 7.83 -11.63 13.02
C LEU A 20 8.89 -11.69 14.13
N PRO A 21 9.92 -10.83 14.14
CA PRO A 21 10.95 -10.85 15.17
C PRO A 21 10.32 -10.52 16.53
N GLN A 22 10.54 -11.40 17.51
CA GLN A 22 10.02 -11.23 18.88
C GLN A 22 11.06 -10.62 19.81
N VAL A 23 12.29 -11.11 19.74
CA VAL A 23 13.42 -10.56 20.53
C VAL A 23 14.66 -10.50 19.66
N VAL A 24 15.31 -9.36 19.62
CA VAL A 24 16.63 -9.15 19.04
C VAL A 24 17.63 -8.94 20.18
N THR A 25 18.69 -9.74 20.22
CA THR A 25 19.73 -9.68 21.26
C THR A 25 21.06 -9.28 20.65
N PHE A 26 21.71 -8.29 21.25
CA PHE A 26 23.00 -7.78 20.82
C PHE A 26 24.13 -8.30 21.71
N SER A 27 25.35 -8.35 21.15
CA SER A 27 26.56 -8.82 21.83
C SER A 27 26.95 -8.00 23.07
N ASN A 28 26.52 -6.75 23.13
CA ASN A 28 26.76 -5.84 24.25
C ASN A 28 25.67 -5.93 25.36
N GLY A 29 24.77 -6.91 25.27
CA GLY A 29 23.67 -7.12 26.22
C GLY A 29 22.43 -6.28 25.98
N ASN A 30 22.41 -5.41 24.98
CA ASN A 30 21.20 -4.68 24.59
C ASN A 30 20.15 -5.65 24.01
N THR A 31 18.87 -5.34 24.20
CA THR A 31 17.77 -6.12 23.62
C THR A 31 16.69 -5.21 23.07
N ILE A 32 16.02 -5.69 22.03
CA ILE A 32 14.78 -5.10 21.51
C ILE A 32 13.73 -6.21 21.51
N THR A 33 12.60 -5.96 22.16
CA THR A 33 11.49 -6.91 22.26
C THR A 33 10.27 -6.30 21.61
N TYR A 34 9.60 -7.08 20.76
CA TYR A 34 8.39 -6.68 20.07
C TYR A 34 7.20 -7.51 20.57
N LEU A 35 6.06 -6.87 20.72
CA LEU A 35 4.76 -7.51 21.00
C LEU A 35 3.82 -7.22 19.84
N TYR A 36 3.18 -8.27 19.33
CA TYR A 36 2.23 -8.19 18.22
C TYR A 36 0.86 -8.74 18.63
N ALA A 37 -0.18 -8.24 17.98
CA ALA A 37 -1.50 -8.86 18.00
C ALA A 37 -1.49 -10.16 17.17
N ALA A 38 -2.58 -10.92 17.21
CA ALA A 38 -2.71 -12.18 16.48
C ALA A 38 -2.70 -11.99 14.95
N ASP A 39 -3.07 -10.82 14.47
CA ASP A 39 -3.04 -10.41 13.06
C ASP A 39 -1.67 -9.90 12.58
N GLY A 40 -0.66 -9.89 13.46
CA GLY A 40 0.70 -9.41 13.15
C GLY A 40 0.91 -7.91 13.38
N ARG A 41 -0.12 -7.16 13.74
CA ARG A 41 -0.01 -5.73 14.03
C ARG A 41 0.85 -5.50 15.28
N LYS A 42 1.87 -4.65 15.16
CA LYS A 42 2.75 -4.28 16.27
C LYS A 42 1.99 -3.49 17.33
N LEU A 43 2.05 -3.94 18.58
CA LEU A 43 1.40 -3.31 19.73
C LEU A 43 2.40 -2.60 20.65
N ARG A 44 3.60 -3.16 20.78
CA ARG A 44 4.62 -2.61 21.67
C ARG A 44 6.02 -2.95 21.20
N THR A 45 6.95 -2.02 21.41
CA THR A 45 8.40 -2.27 21.33
C THR A 45 9.04 -1.86 22.64
N VAL A 46 9.91 -2.70 23.19
CA VAL A 46 10.72 -2.38 24.37
C VAL A 46 12.20 -2.44 23.97
N HIS A 47 12.88 -1.31 24.07
CA HIS A 47 14.31 -1.20 23.87
C HIS A 47 15.00 -1.18 25.24
N VAL A 48 15.88 -2.13 25.51
CA VAL A 48 16.75 -2.09 26.68
C VAL A 48 18.17 -1.78 26.20
N ILE A 49 18.60 -0.54 26.38
CA ILE A 49 19.88 -0.03 25.92
C ILE A 49 20.71 0.40 27.15
N ASN A 50 21.87 -0.22 27.32
CA ASN A 50 22.75 0.03 28.47
C ASN A 50 22.00 -0.08 29.81
N GLY A 51 21.11 -1.07 29.93
CA GLY A 51 20.29 -1.31 31.12
C GLY A 51 19.07 -0.40 31.29
N THR A 52 18.88 0.60 30.42
CA THR A 52 17.74 1.50 30.46
C THR A 52 16.66 1.03 29.50
N ALA A 53 15.44 0.83 29.99
CA ALA A 53 14.29 0.43 29.18
C ALA A 53 13.54 1.66 28.65
N THR A 54 13.20 1.65 27.37
CA THR A 54 12.26 2.57 26.72
C THR A 54 11.16 1.76 26.07
N THR A 55 9.92 2.04 26.44
CA THR A 55 8.75 1.35 25.91
C THR A 55 8.01 2.26 24.94
N THR A 56 7.69 1.74 23.75
CA THR A 56 6.83 2.39 22.76
C THR A 56 5.57 1.56 22.59
N ASP A 57 4.39 2.14 22.80
CA ASP A 57 3.08 1.53 22.59
C ASP A 57 2.40 2.12 21.36
N TYR A 58 1.79 1.25 20.55
CA TYR A 58 1.13 1.61 19.28
C TYR A 58 -0.39 1.42 19.44
N CYS A 59 -1.12 2.51 19.58
CA CYS A 59 -2.56 2.54 19.78
C CYS A 59 -3.25 3.15 18.56
N GLY A 60 -3.33 2.37 17.46
CA GLY A 60 -3.76 2.89 16.17
C GLY A 60 -2.76 3.92 15.63
N ASN A 61 -3.21 5.15 15.42
CA ASN A 61 -2.37 6.26 14.97
C ASN A 61 -1.74 7.08 16.13
N VAL A 62 -2.00 6.71 17.38
CA VAL A 62 -1.39 7.37 18.55
C VAL A 62 -0.24 6.52 19.07
N ILE A 63 0.94 7.12 19.14
CA ILE A 63 2.16 6.51 19.66
C ILE A 63 2.45 7.04 21.06
N TYR A 64 2.67 6.13 21.99
CA TYR A 64 3.07 6.44 23.35
C TYR A 64 4.54 6.07 23.55
N GLU A 65 5.26 6.86 24.34
CA GLU A 65 6.60 6.51 24.83
C GLU A 65 6.60 6.57 26.35
N ASN A 66 6.97 5.48 27.00
CA ASN A 66 6.95 5.33 28.46
C ASN A 66 5.60 5.76 29.07
N SER A 67 4.49 5.29 28.46
CA SER A 67 3.10 5.58 28.87
C SER A 67 2.66 7.05 28.69
N THR A 68 3.47 7.89 28.04
CA THR A 68 3.12 9.29 27.71
C THR A 68 2.81 9.37 26.22
N GLN A 69 1.73 10.07 25.84
CA GLN A 69 1.41 10.34 24.44
C GLN A 69 2.56 11.12 23.80
N LYS A 70 3.07 10.62 22.69
CA LYS A 70 4.20 11.22 21.98
C LYS A 70 3.82 11.77 20.64
N LEU A 71 3.24 10.94 19.77
CA LEU A 71 2.89 11.32 18.41
C LEU A 71 1.44 10.91 18.10
N LEU A 72 0.75 11.75 17.34
CA LEU A 72 -0.47 11.39 16.61
C LEU A 72 -0.14 11.44 15.13
N LEU A 73 -0.15 10.28 14.48
CA LEU A 73 0.12 10.15 13.06
C LEU A 73 -1.09 10.57 12.23
N THR A 74 -0.85 11.29 11.14
CA THR A 74 -1.86 11.70 10.15
C THR A 74 -1.38 11.33 8.75
N GLU A 75 -2.24 11.40 7.74
CA GLU A 75 -1.86 11.17 6.35
C GLU A 75 -0.82 12.16 5.85
N GLU A 76 -0.93 13.42 6.30
CA GLU A 76 -0.08 14.53 5.88
C GLU A 76 1.20 14.68 6.73
N GLY A 77 1.31 13.96 7.85
CA GLY A 77 2.46 14.12 8.75
C GLY A 77 2.19 13.61 10.16
N TYR A 78 2.47 14.41 11.17
CA TYR A 78 2.20 14.05 12.57
C TYR A 78 2.01 15.29 13.46
N ILE A 79 1.39 15.06 14.61
CA ILE A 79 1.29 16.03 15.69
C ILE A 79 2.18 15.53 16.84
N ASP A 80 3.12 16.35 17.28
CA ASP A 80 3.94 16.07 18.46
C ASP A 80 3.15 16.44 19.73
N LEU A 81 2.54 15.41 20.34
CA LEU A 81 1.70 15.57 21.54
C LEU A 81 2.54 15.86 22.78
N ALA A 82 3.80 15.45 22.78
CA ALA A 82 4.73 15.72 23.88
C ALA A 82 5.26 17.16 23.86
N ASN A 83 5.14 17.86 22.73
CA ASN A 83 5.66 19.20 22.53
C ASN A 83 4.55 20.19 22.14
N GLY A 84 3.56 20.36 23.02
CA GLY A 84 2.50 21.37 22.88
C GLY A 84 1.57 21.16 21.68
N ASN A 85 1.40 19.93 21.20
CA ASN A 85 0.62 19.59 20.01
C ASN A 85 1.12 20.29 18.74
N ALA A 86 2.44 20.34 18.54
CA ALA A 86 3.05 20.96 17.38
C ALA A 86 2.78 20.11 16.11
N TYR A 87 2.35 20.79 15.05
CA TYR A 87 2.02 20.15 13.77
C TYR A 87 3.23 20.09 12.85
N TYR A 88 3.46 18.91 12.24
CA TYR A 88 4.51 18.65 11.27
C TYR A 88 3.94 17.99 10.05
N TYR A 89 4.44 18.39 8.87
CA TYR A 89 3.98 17.93 7.56
C TYR A 89 5.10 17.25 6.81
N TYR A 90 4.77 16.19 6.06
CA TYR A 90 5.68 15.45 5.21
C TYR A 90 5.59 15.93 3.77
N LEU A 91 6.73 16.29 3.18
CA LEU A 91 6.87 16.41 1.74
C LEU A 91 7.45 15.10 1.23
N LYS A 92 6.62 14.32 0.56
CA LYS A 92 6.93 12.98 0.08
C LYS A 92 7.33 13.02 -1.40
N ASP A 93 8.16 12.07 -1.83
CA ASP A 93 8.40 11.83 -3.25
C ASP A 93 7.38 10.82 -3.82
N HIS A 94 7.53 10.47 -5.09
CA HIS A 94 6.64 9.57 -5.83
C HIS A 94 6.55 8.14 -5.26
N GLN A 95 7.46 7.75 -4.37
CA GLN A 95 7.47 6.45 -3.70
C GLN A 95 6.94 6.52 -2.28
N GLY A 96 6.45 7.69 -1.84
CA GLY A 96 6.02 7.90 -0.45
C GLY A 96 7.16 8.08 0.55
N ASN A 97 8.39 8.32 0.07
CA ASN A 97 9.51 8.59 0.96
C ASN A 97 9.36 9.98 1.59
N ASN A 98 9.47 10.08 2.91
CA ASN A 98 9.46 11.36 3.61
C ASN A 98 10.77 12.10 3.34
N ARG A 99 10.78 13.02 2.36
CA ARG A 99 11.97 13.77 1.91
C ARG A 99 12.25 14.98 2.79
N VAL A 100 11.20 15.71 3.16
CA VAL A 100 11.31 16.89 4.02
C VAL A 100 10.21 16.87 5.05
N VAL A 101 10.53 17.27 6.27
CA VAL A 101 9.57 17.54 7.33
C VAL A 101 9.56 19.04 7.61
N VAL A 102 8.40 19.66 7.57
CA VAL A 102 8.21 21.06 7.87
C VAL A 102 7.24 21.23 9.06
N ASN A 103 7.41 22.28 9.84
CA ASN A 103 6.46 22.64 10.88
C ASN A 103 5.30 23.49 10.33
N SER A 104 4.35 23.87 11.17
CA SER A 104 3.18 24.68 10.80
C SER A 104 3.52 26.08 10.24
N SER A 105 4.73 26.61 10.49
CA SER A 105 5.20 27.87 9.91
C SER A 105 5.92 27.68 8.56
N GLY A 106 6.04 26.45 8.06
CA GLY A 106 6.79 26.12 6.85
C GLY A 106 8.30 25.99 7.07
N ALA A 107 8.79 26.11 8.30
CA ALA A 107 10.21 25.95 8.58
C ALA A 107 10.63 24.48 8.49
N VAL A 108 11.71 24.21 7.75
CA VAL A 108 12.26 22.87 7.57
C VAL A 108 12.84 22.37 8.88
N GLN A 109 12.38 21.19 9.32
CA GLN A 109 12.84 20.53 10.55
C GLN A 109 13.77 19.37 10.24
N GLU A 110 13.52 18.70 9.09
CA GLU A 110 14.27 17.52 8.70
C GLU A 110 14.35 17.44 7.17
N VAL A 111 15.51 17.01 6.67
CA VAL A 111 15.70 16.63 5.25
C VAL A 111 16.29 15.24 5.22
N ASN A 112 15.72 14.36 4.39
CA ASN A 112 16.14 12.98 4.24
C ASN A 112 16.58 12.69 2.81
N HIS A 113 17.76 12.09 2.67
CA HIS A 113 18.26 11.57 1.42
C HIS A 113 18.44 10.06 1.52
N TYR A 114 18.00 9.34 0.50
CA TYR A 114 18.01 7.88 0.49
C TYR A 114 18.79 7.34 -0.70
N TYR A 115 19.53 6.25 -0.46
CA TYR A 115 19.96 5.35 -1.52
C TYR A 115 18.76 4.61 -2.11
N PRO A 116 18.86 4.05 -3.32
CA PRO A 116 17.74 3.36 -3.98
C PRO A 116 17.03 2.32 -3.10
N PHE A 117 17.77 1.56 -2.31
CA PHE A 117 17.23 0.56 -1.38
C PHE A 117 16.85 1.12 0.00
N GLY A 118 16.71 2.43 0.15
CA GLY A 118 16.18 3.05 1.37
C GLY A 118 17.21 3.31 2.49
N GLY A 119 18.47 2.98 2.27
CA GLY A 119 19.52 3.40 3.19
C GLY A 119 19.63 4.93 3.23
N THR A 120 19.70 5.53 4.41
CA THR A 120 19.86 6.98 4.58
C THR A 120 21.34 7.36 4.50
N PHE A 121 21.70 8.40 3.73
CA PHE A 121 23.06 8.97 3.72
C PHE A 121 23.12 10.42 4.23
N ALA A 122 21.97 11.08 4.36
CA ALA A 122 21.85 12.33 5.08
C ALA A 122 20.43 12.37 5.67
N SER A 123 20.32 12.34 6.98
CA SER A 123 19.06 12.34 7.72
C SER A 123 19.31 12.79 9.15
N SER A 124 18.43 13.60 9.68
CA SER A 124 18.33 13.83 11.12
C SER A 124 17.26 12.88 11.69
N ASN A 125 17.38 12.50 12.97
CA ASN A 125 16.45 11.56 13.60
C ASN A 125 15.36 12.32 14.41
N VAL A 126 14.71 13.29 13.77
CA VAL A 126 13.63 14.07 14.42
C VAL A 126 12.39 13.20 14.63
N GLN A 127 12.11 12.32 13.68
CA GLN A 127 10.99 11.40 13.74
C GLN A 127 11.37 10.06 13.02
N PRO A 128 10.71 8.91 13.34
CA PRO A 128 11.14 7.61 12.84
C PRO A 128 10.64 7.25 11.43
N TYR A 129 9.59 7.91 10.90
CA TYR A 129 8.97 7.54 9.62
C TYR A 129 9.75 8.11 8.45
N LYS A 130 10.36 7.24 7.64
CA LYS A 130 11.35 7.61 6.62
C LYS A 130 11.00 7.09 5.21
N TYR A 131 11.76 6.13 4.72
CA TYR A 131 11.63 5.51 3.40
C TYR A 131 10.29 4.79 3.27
N ASN A 132 9.56 5.03 2.17
CA ASN A 132 8.18 4.60 1.90
C ASN A 132 7.18 4.93 3.05
N GLY A 133 7.48 5.97 3.87
CA GLY A 133 6.69 6.30 5.04
C GLY A 133 6.78 5.28 6.19
N LYS A 134 7.70 4.31 6.11
CA LYS A 134 7.84 3.24 7.12
C LYS A 134 8.65 3.69 8.31
N GLU A 135 8.33 3.12 9.48
CA GLU A 135 9.07 3.36 10.71
C GLU A 135 10.45 2.72 10.64
N LEU A 136 11.50 3.53 10.83
CA LEU A 136 12.88 3.10 10.93
C LEU A 136 13.28 2.99 12.40
N ASP A 137 13.54 1.78 12.87
CA ASP A 137 14.12 1.55 14.19
C ASP A 137 15.65 1.67 14.12
N THR A 138 16.18 2.77 14.64
CA THR A 138 17.62 3.03 14.68
C THR A 138 18.28 2.65 16.00
N LYS A 139 17.51 2.20 16.99
CA LYS A 139 18.01 1.91 18.34
C LYS A 139 19.04 0.78 18.31
N ALA A 140 20.07 0.89 19.12
CA ALA A 140 21.20 -0.03 19.17
C ALA A 140 21.88 -0.30 17.80
N GLY A 141 21.70 0.59 16.80
CA GLY A 141 22.22 0.39 15.46
C GLY A 141 21.45 -0.61 14.60
N LEU A 142 20.22 -0.96 14.98
CA LEU A 142 19.38 -1.94 14.28
C LEU A 142 19.14 -1.53 12.81
N ASN A 143 18.64 -0.30 12.58
CA ASN A 143 18.36 0.27 11.26
C ASN A 143 17.45 -0.61 10.39
N TRP A 144 16.36 -1.12 10.97
CA TRP A 144 15.34 -1.89 10.26
C TRP A 144 14.08 -1.08 10.05
N TYR A 145 13.48 -1.21 8.87
CA TYR A 145 12.17 -0.67 8.56
C TYR A 145 11.08 -1.69 8.87
N ASP A 146 10.02 -1.26 9.52
CA ASP A 146 8.84 -2.07 9.78
C ASP A 146 7.81 -1.89 8.65
N TYR A 147 7.58 -2.94 7.87
CA TYR A 147 6.58 -2.96 6.80
C TYR A 147 5.30 -3.70 7.20
N GLY A 148 5.18 -4.10 8.48
CA GLY A 148 4.05 -4.85 9.01
C GLY A 148 4.30 -6.36 8.92
N ALA A 149 4.12 -6.97 7.77
CA ALA A 149 4.32 -8.41 7.61
C ALA A 149 5.77 -8.86 7.71
N ARG A 150 6.73 -7.98 7.39
CA ARG A 150 8.16 -8.26 7.47
C ARG A 150 8.95 -7.03 7.93
N HIS A 151 10.13 -7.27 8.50
CA HIS A 151 11.13 -6.24 8.74
C HIS A 151 12.15 -6.23 7.61
N TYR A 152 12.51 -5.02 7.16
CA TYR A 152 13.41 -4.78 6.03
C TYR A 152 14.73 -4.16 6.47
N ASP A 153 15.82 -4.68 5.96
CA ASP A 153 17.15 -4.11 6.15
C ASP A 153 17.65 -3.46 4.86
N ALA A 154 17.68 -2.14 4.84
CA ALA A 154 18.16 -1.37 3.71
C ALA A 154 19.65 -1.56 3.40
N ALA A 155 20.48 -1.95 4.40
CA ALA A 155 21.88 -2.25 4.19
C ALA A 155 22.10 -3.55 3.42
N LEU A 156 21.20 -4.52 3.57
CA LEU A 156 21.21 -5.77 2.83
C LEU A 156 20.39 -5.69 1.53
N GLY A 157 19.43 -4.76 1.46
CA GLY A 157 18.48 -4.65 0.34
C GLY A 157 17.54 -5.86 0.25
N ARG A 158 17.25 -6.52 1.39
CA ARG A 158 16.49 -7.78 1.47
C ARG A 158 15.64 -7.86 2.71
N TRP A 159 14.63 -8.74 2.64
CA TRP A 159 13.85 -9.15 3.80
C TRP A 159 14.61 -10.17 4.66
N HIS A 160 14.34 -10.17 5.97
CA HIS A 160 14.95 -11.09 6.92
C HIS A 160 14.27 -12.46 6.96
N VAL A 161 13.04 -12.53 6.50
CA VAL A 161 12.18 -13.71 6.55
C VAL A 161 11.62 -14.01 5.16
N VAL A 162 11.20 -15.26 4.97
CA VAL A 162 10.52 -15.71 3.76
C VAL A 162 9.24 -14.90 3.57
N ASP A 163 8.95 -14.54 2.33
CA ASP A 163 7.69 -13.91 1.96
C ASP A 163 6.51 -14.80 2.32
N PRO A 164 5.50 -14.33 3.07
CA PRO A 164 4.28 -15.09 3.31
C PRO A 164 3.57 -15.54 2.02
N LEU A 165 3.79 -14.83 0.91
CA LEU A 165 3.24 -15.12 -0.41
C LEU A 165 4.26 -15.76 -1.37
N ALA A 166 5.39 -16.27 -0.88
CA ALA A 166 6.46 -16.86 -1.71
C ALA A 166 5.96 -17.93 -2.69
N GLU A 167 4.94 -18.70 -2.30
CA GLU A 167 4.34 -19.74 -3.16
C GLU A 167 3.61 -19.18 -4.39
N LYS A 168 3.30 -17.88 -4.41
CA LYS A 168 2.70 -17.20 -5.55
C LYS A 168 3.75 -16.69 -6.56
N TYR A 169 5.03 -16.67 -6.18
CA TYR A 169 6.10 -16.01 -6.94
C TYR A 169 7.34 -16.90 -7.11
N TYR A 170 7.17 -18.07 -7.70
CA TYR A 170 8.24 -19.07 -7.88
C TYR A 170 9.45 -18.57 -8.67
N SER A 171 9.28 -17.56 -9.52
CA SER A 171 10.36 -16.99 -10.33
C SER A 171 11.29 -16.03 -9.55
N SER A 172 10.90 -15.64 -8.34
CA SER A 172 11.63 -14.67 -7.52
C SER A 172 12.13 -15.28 -6.22
N SER A 173 13.23 -14.76 -5.70
CA SER A 173 13.69 -15.15 -4.35
C SER A 173 12.67 -14.72 -3.30
N PRO A 174 12.32 -15.58 -2.33
CA PRO A 174 11.38 -15.24 -1.26
C PRO A 174 11.89 -14.13 -0.31
N PHE A 175 13.14 -13.71 -0.46
CA PHE A 175 13.77 -12.64 0.31
C PHE A 175 13.99 -11.36 -0.50
N VAL A 176 13.58 -11.32 -1.77
CA VAL A 176 13.80 -10.17 -2.65
C VAL A 176 12.93 -8.99 -2.23
N TYR A 177 13.53 -7.80 -2.17
CA TYR A 177 12.80 -6.55 -2.00
C TYR A 177 12.53 -5.93 -3.38
N CYS A 178 11.25 -5.60 -3.65
CA CYS A 178 10.81 -4.91 -4.86
C CYS A 178 11.41 -5.47 -6.16
N ASN A 179 11.54 -6.79 -6.27
CA ASN A 179 12.14 -7.49 -7.42
C ASN A 179 13.50 -6.91 -7.86
N ASN A 180 14.35 -6.48 -6.90
CA ASN A 180 15.61 -5.77 -7.08
C ASN A 180 15.51 -4.44 -7.87
N ASN A 181 14.34 -3.85 -7.96
CA ASN A 181 14.12 -2.56 -8.62
C ASN A 181 13.31 -1.61 -7.72
N PRO A 182 13.88 -1.15 -6.58
CA PRO A 182 13.17 -0.32 -5.61
C PRO A 182 12.93 1.12 -6.08
N ILE A 183 13.53 1.55 -7.19
CA ILE A 183 13.20 2.84 -7.83
C ILE A 183 11.84 2.79 -8.52
N LYS A 184 11.49 1.60 -9.03
CA LYS A 184 10.28 1.40 -9.80
C LYS A 184 9.13 0.85 -8.94
N TYR A 185 9.44 -0.05 -8.02
CA TYR A 185 8.47 -0.76 -7.21
C TYR A 185 8.55 -0.34 -5.75
N VAL A 186 7.40 -0.40 -5.08
CA VAL A 186 7.26 -0.24 -3.63
C VAL A 186 6.53 -1.47 -3.12
N ASP A 187 6.96 -2.01 -1.99
CA ASP A 187 6.21 -3.02 -1.26
C ASP A 187 5.50 -2.34 -0.08
N PRO A 188 4.18 -2.13 -0.11
CA PRO A 188 3.51 -1.31 0.89
C PRO A 188 3.37 -1.95 2.26
N ASN A 189 3.36 -3.28 2.35
CA ASN A 189 3.02 -4.01 3.57
C ASN A 189 3.98 -5.14 3.94
N GLY A 190 5.07 -5.29 3.20
CA GLY A 190 6.02 -6.38 3.42
C GLY A 190 5.56 -7.74 2.88
N MET A 191 4.61 -7.76 1.92
CA MET A 191 4.16 -8.95 1.18
C MET A 191 4.22 -8.63 -0.31
N PHE A 192 3.09 -8.40 -0.95
CA PHE A 192 3.04 -8.01 -2.35
C PHE A 192 1.92 -6.99 -2.56
N TYR A 193 1.92 -6.27 -3.70
CA TYR A 193 0.93 -5.24 -3.96
C TYR A 193 -0.39 -5.80 -4.47
N ASP A 194 -1.49 -5.17 -4.10
CA ASP A 194 -2.84 -5.48 -4.59
C ASP A 194 -3.04 -4.96 -6.01
N GLY A 195 -3.77 -5.72 -6.81
CA GLY A 195 -4.10 -5.32 -8.15
C GLY A 195 -5.42 -5.91 -8.64
N TYR A 196 -5.94 -5.28 -9.68
CA TYR A 196 -7.11 -5.75 -10.41
C TYR A 196 -6.74 -5.94 -11.87
N THR A 197 -7.31 -6.95 -12.51
CA THR A 197 -7.32 -7.05 -13.98
C THR A 197 -8.68 -6.66 -14.49
N MET A 198 -8.71 -6.08 -15.69
CA MET A 198 -9.92 -5.76 -16.42
C MET A 198 -9.86 -6.45 -17.77
N ASP A 199 -10.91 -7.20 -18.13
CA ASP A 199 -11.03 -7.84 -19.42
C ASP A 199 -11.49 -6.84 -20.51
N GLU A 200 -11.52 -7.31 -21.76
CA GLU A 200 -11.92 -6.50 -22.92
C GLU A 200 -13.37 -5.99 -22.86
N ASN A 201 -14.18 -6.56 -21.99
CA ASN A 201 -15.56 -6.20 -21.76
C ASN A 201 -15.73 -5.28 -20.55
N GLY A 202 -14.64 -4.79 -19.97
CA GLY A 202 -14.64 -3.90 -18.80
C GLY A 202 -14.98 -4.60 -17.50
N TYR A 203 -14.87 -5.93 -17.43
CA TYR A 203 -15.12 -6.67 -16.22
C TYR A 203 -13.86 -6.77 -15.37
N MET A 204 -13.94 -6.31 -14.12
CA MET A 204 -12.80 -6.33 -13.20
C MET A 204 -12.80 -7.56 -12.32
N GLU A 205 -11.65 -8.20 -12.25
CA GLU A 205 -11.35 -9.33 -11.37
C GLU A 205 -10.15 -8.99 -10.49
N ARG A 206 -10.28 -9.24 -9.20
CA ARG A 206 -9.18 -9.05 -8.26
C ARG A 206 -8.14 -10.15 -8.46
N VAL A 207 -6.89 -9.77 -8.71
CA VAL A 207 -5.80 -10.71 -8.97
C VAL A 207 -4.90 -10.92 -7.76
N ASN A 208 -5.00 -10.04 -6.77
CA ASN A 208 -4.29 -10.19 -5.51
C ASN A 208 -5.13 -9.61 -4.37
N ASP A 209 -5.37 -10.37 -3.30
CA ASP A 209 -6.41 -10.05 -2.31
C ASP A 209 -5.88 -9.73 -0.91
N GLU A 210 -4.57 -9.65 -0.72
CA GLU A 210 -4.03 -9.67 0.64
C GLU A 210 -3.10 -8.48 0.87
N GLY A 211 -3.68 -7.32 1.18
CA GLY A 211 -2.88 -6.19 1.64
C GLY A 211 -3.72 -4.94 1.94
N GLU A 212 -3.39 -4.28 3.03
CA GLU A 212 -3.89 -2.95 3.35
C GLU A 212 -3.01 -1.88 2.69
N ASN A 213 -2.96 -1.83 1.36
CA ASN A 213 -2.21 -0.83 0.62
C ASN A 213 -2.97 0.50 0.54
N GLU A 214 -2.27 1.61 0.40
CA GLU A 214 -2.87 2.94 0.21
C GLU A 214 -3.46 3.12 -1.19
N TYR A 215 -3.15 2.23 -2.13
CA TYR A 215 -3.65 2.27 -3.51
C TYR A 215 -3.90 0.86 -4.07
N ASP A 216 -4.80 0.80 -5.02
CA ASP A 216 -5.08 -0.36 -5.84
C ASP A 216 -4.45 -0.16 -7.24
N VAL A 217 -4.10 -1.23 -7.92
CA VAL A 217 -3.62 -1.17 -9.30
C VAL A 217 -4.57 -1.97 -10.20
N ILE A 218 -5.06 -1.34 -11.26
CA ILE A 218 -5.91 -2.00 -12.25
C ILE A 218 -5.08 -2.25 -13.50
N TYR A 219 -5.04 -3.50 -13.95
CA TYR A 219 -4.34 -3.95 -15.14
C TYR A 219 -5.33 -4.34 -16.24
N SER A 220 -4.94 -4.13 -17.50
CA SER A 220 -5.62 -4.77 -18.61
C SER A 220 -5.35 -6.27 -18.57
N LYS A 221 -6.39 -7.12 -18.57
CA LYS A 221 -6.28 -8.58 -18.48
C LYS A 221 -5.49 -9.17 -19.66
N SER A 222 -5.60 -8.60 -20.84
CA SER A 222 -4.85 -9.02 -22.03
C SER A 222 -3.34 -8.72 -21.92
N LYS A 223 -2.95 -7.79 -21.04
CA LYS A 223 -1.56 -7.35 -20.83
C LYS A 223 -1.00 -7.80 -19.47
N TYR A 224 -1.85 -8.42 -18.66
CA TYR A 224 -1.45 -8.93 -17.35
C TYR A 224 -0.82 -10.31 -17.51
N SER A 225 0.39 -10.46 -16.97
CA SER A 225 1.05 -11.74 -16.79
C SER A 225 1.46 -11.84 -15.32
N SER A 226 1.11 -12.94 -14.67
CA SER A 226 1.53 -13.23 -13.30
C SER A 226 3.05 -13.35 -13.15
N GLU A 227 3.76 -13.59 -14.27
CA GLU A 227 5.22 -13.75 -14.28
C GLU A 227 5.96 -12.42 -14.45
N THR A 228 5.33 -11.39 -15.06
CA THR A 228 5.99 -10.10 -15.28
C THR A 228 4.96 -8.99 -15.34
N ILE A 229 4.74 -8.31 -14.24
CA ILE A 229 3.96 -7.08 -14.23
C ILE A 229 4.86 -5.97 -14.80
N LYS A 230 4.62 -5.59 -16.04
CA LYS A 230 5.29 -4.45 -16.67
C LYS A 230 4.33 -3.27 -16.65
N ASP A 231 4.79 -2.10 -16.20
CA ASP A 231 3.97 -0.87 -16.20
C ASP A 231 3.65 -0.41 -17.63
N TYR A 232 4.43 -0.89 -18.61
CA TYR A 232 4.27 -0.55 -20.02
C TYR A 232 4.42 -1.80 -20.88
N ASP A 233 3.62 -1.92 -21.93
CA ASP A 233 3.79 -2.94 -22.94
C ASP A 233 4.99 -2.65 -23.86
N THR A 234 5.29 -3.55 -24.79
CA THR A 234 6.39 -3.40 -25.75
C THR A 234 6.21 -2.19 -26.70
N SER A 235 5.01 -1.62 -26.76
CA SER A 235 4.67 -0.43 -27.55
C SER A 235 4.67 0.86 -26.73
N GLY A 236 5.04 0.79 -25.43
CA GLY A 236 5.10 1.96 -24.54
C GLY A 236 3.75 2.39 -23.95
N ASN A 237 2.69 1.61 -24.10
CA ASN A 237 1.40 1.91 -23.47
C ASN A 237 1.37 1.42 -22.03
N LYS A 238 0.72 2.18 -21.14
CA LYS A 238 0.49 1.75 -19.76
C LYS A 238 -0.34 0.48 -19.72
N THR A 239 0.14 -0.51 -18.96
CA THR A 239 -0.55 -1.77 -18.74
C THR A 239 -1.45 -1.77 -17.51
N GLY A 240 -1.28 -0.77 -16.64
CA GLY A 240 -2.06 -0.59 -15.42
C GLY A 240 -2.16 0.87 -14.99
N ILE A 241 -3.15 1.16 -14.16
CA ILE A 241 -3.34 2.46 -13.51
C ILE A 241 -3.39 2.27 -12.01
N LYS A 242 -2.70 3.15 -11.26
CA LYS A 242 -2.79 3.25 -9.80
C LYS A 242 -3.94 4.16 -9.41
N ILE A 243 -4.71 3.73 -8.43
CA ILE A 243 -5.79 4.49 -7.82
C ILE A 243 -5.68 4.39 -6.30
N SER A 244 -6.14 5.40 -5.58
CA SER A 244 -6.17 5.37 -4.12
C SER A 244 -7.09 4.25 -3.62
N LYS A 245 -6.71 3.62 -2.52
CA LYS A 245 -7.47 2.50 -1.96
C LYS A 245 -8.88 2.93 -1.57
N GLY A 246 -9.84 2.15 -1.99
CA GLY A 246 -11.25 2.40 -1.69
C GLY A 246 -11.92 3.42 -2.61
N VAL A 247 -11.24 3.93 -3.64
CA VAL A 247 -11.85 4.73 -4.71
C VAL A 247 -12.95 3.90 -5.38
N ILE A 248 -12.69 2.62 -5.67
CA ILE A 248 -13.73 1.70 -6.11
C ILE A 248 -14.41 1.08 -4.89
N ASP A 249 -15.74 1.19 -4.80
CA ASP A 249 -16.49 0.68 -3.66
C ASP A 249 -16.50 -0.86 -3.64
N LYS A 250 -15.80 -1.45 -2.69
CA LYS A 250 -15.72 -2.89 -2.49
C LYS A 250 -17.05 -3.57 -2.10
N LYS A 251 -18.04 -2.79 -1.64
CA LYS A 251 -19.33 -3.31 -1.20
C LYS A 251 -20.33 -3.48 -2.34
N ALA A 252 -20.03 -2.99 -3.51
CA ALA A 252 -20.92 -3.07 -4.67
C ALA A 252 -21.00 -4.46 -5.33
N GLY A 253 -20.34 -5.48 -4.77
CA GLY A 253 -20.45 -6.87 -5.25
C GLY A 253 -20.06 -7.85 -4.15
N GLN A 254 -20.92 -8.82 -3.85
CA GLN A 254 -20.70 -9.81 -2.76
C GLN A 254 -19.75 -10.95 -3.13
N ASN A 255 -19.06 -10.90 -4.26
CA ASN A 255 -18.14 -11.94 -4.72
C ASN A 255 -16.81 -11.33 -5.20
N LYS A 256 -15.88 -12.14 -5.62
CA LYS A 256 -14.53 -11.80 -6.13
C LYS A 256 -14.49 -10.68 -7.18
N ASN A 257 -15.62 -10.23 -7.64
CA ASN A 257 -15.81 -9.27 -8.71
C ASN A 257 -16.35 -7.96 -8.15
N PHE A 258 -15.71 -6.86 -8.49
CA PHE A 258 -16.08 -5.51 -8.08
C PHE A 258 -17.09 -4.93 -9.07
N GLY A 259 -18.06 -4.21 -8.55
CA GLY A 259 -19.11 -3.62 -9.35
C GLY A 259 -20.40 -4.45 -9.42
N ILE A 260 -21.41 -3.84 -9.95
CA ILE A 260 -22.73 -4.45 -10.20
C ILE A 260 -22.76 -4.85 -11.67
N ARG A 261 -23.02 -6.11 -11.93
CA ARG A 261 -23.27 -6.60 -13.28
C ARG A 261 -24.77 -6.72 -13.51
N ILE A 262 -25.28 -5.91 -14.41
CA ILE A 262 -26.69 -5.98 -14.84
C ILE A 262 -26.74 -6.70 -16.16
N VAL A 263 -27.52 -7.78 -16.22
CA VAL A 263 -27.82 -8.51 -17.45
C VAL A 263 -29.26 -8.26 -17.79
N SER A 264 -29.52 -7.58 -18.89
CA SER A 264 -30.86 -7.25 -19.37
C SER A 264 -31.14 -7.99 -20.67
N PRO A 265 -32.30 -8.61 -20.85
CA PRO A 265 -32.69 -9.17 -22.13
C PRO A 265 -32.88 -8.04 -23.15
N GLU A 266 -32.34 -8.24 -24.35
CA GLU A 266 -32.68 -7.40 -25.50
C GLU A 266 -34.09 -7.65 -25.95
N VAL A 267 -34.79 -6.58 -26.28
CA VAL A 267 -36.12 -6.65 -26.89
C VAL A 267 -36.12 -5.96 -28.26
N ASP A 268 -36.91 -6.44 -29.17
CA ASP A 268 -37.13 -5.80 -30.46
C ASP A 268 -38.03 -4.55 -30.35
N SER A 269 -38.29 -3.90 -31.47
CA SER A 269 -39.12 -2.69 -31.54
C SER A 269 -40.59 -2.90 -31.09
N GLU A 270 -41.00 -4.16 -30.99
CA GLU A 270 -42.35 -4.56 -30.51
C GLU A 270 -42.34 -5.07 -29.08
N ASN A 271 -41.19 -4.90 -28.38
CA ASN A 271 -40.99 -5.30 -26.99
C ASN A 271 -40.92 -6.82 -26.76
N ASN A 272 -40.64 -7.63 -27.80
CA ASN A 272 -40.45 -9.05 -27.68
C ASN A 272 -38.97 -9.39 -27.41
N PRO A 273 -38.67 -10.40 -26.56
CA PRO A 273 -37.28 -10.82 -26.30
C PRO A 273 -36.61 -11.33 -27.56
N THR A 274 -35.44 -10.80 -27.90
CA THR A 274 -34.64 -11.22 -29.06
C THR A 274 -33.84 -12.50 -28.79
N GLY A 275 -33.79 -12.98 -27.55
CA GLY A 275 -32.96 -14.08 -27.08
C GLY A 275 -31.50 -13.68 -26.82
N LYS A 276 -31.16 -12.42 -27.04
CA LYS A 276 -29.86 -11.83 -26.66
C LYS A 276 -29.96 -11.14 -25.32
N VAL A 277 -28.80 -10.88 -24.71
CA VAL A 277 -28.70 -10.14 -23.46
C VAL A 277 -27.66 -9.04 -23.59
N THR A 278 -27.97 -7.88 -23.00
CA THR A 278 -26.99 -6.80 -22.84
C THR A 278 -26.43 -6.86 -21.43
N THR A 279 -25.14 -6.73 -21.31
CA THR A 279 -24.47 -6.70 -20.00
C THR A 279 -23.89 -5.31 -19.75
N THR A 280 -24.28 -4.70 -18.63
CA THR A 280 -23.72 -3.43 -18.18
C THR A 280 -22.99 -3.67 -16.85
N ASN A 281 -21.75 -3.22 -16.77
CA ASN A 281 -20.98 -3.24 -15.53
C ASN A 281 -21.01 -1.82 -14.94
N ILE A 282 -21.27 -1.72 -13.64
CA ILE A 282 -21.35 -0.46 -12.91
C ILE A 282 -20.31 -0.50 -11.80
N TYR A 283 -19.40 0.47 -11.78
CA TYR A 283 -18.43 0.66 -10.73
C TYR A 283 -18.66 2.00 -10.03
N VAL A 284 -18.54 2.01 -8.72
CA VAL A 284 -18.69 3.21 -7.90
C VAL A 284 -17.31 3.69 -7.48
N ALA A 285 -16.92 4.87 -7.94
CA ALA A 285 -15.69 5.53 -7.53
C ALA A 285 -16.02 6.66 -6.54
N LYS A 286 -15.23 6.80 -5.50
CA LYS A 286 -15.44 7.78 -4.41
C LYS A 286 -14.66 9.06 -4.58
N ASP A 287 -13.86 9.16 -5.62
CA ASP A 287 -13.07 10.34 -5.96
C ASP A 287 -13.26 10.73 -7.43
N ASP A 288 -13.63 11.98 -7.66
CA ASP A 288 -13.97 12.46 -9.00
C ASP A 288 -12.73 12.60 -9.91
N THR A 289 -11.58 12.93 -9.34
CA THR A 289 -10.34 13.11 -10.11
C THR A 289 -9.80 11.76 -10.57
N GLU A 290 -9.75 10.80 -9.66
CA GLU A 290 -9.30 9.45 -9.97
C GLU A 290 -10.30 8.70 -10.86
N SER A 291 -11.61 8.97 -10.73
CA SER A 291 -12.62 8.36 -11.59
C SER A 291 -12.45 8.76 -13.06
N LEU A 292 -12.07 10.01 -13.33
CA LEU A 292 -11.77 10.45 -14.69
C LEU A 292 -10.52 9.80 -15.26
N ALA A 293 -9.49 9.63 -14.42
CA ALA A 293 -8.28 8.90 -14.81
C ALA A 293 -8.56 7.41 -15.12
N LEU A 294 -9.42 6.77 -14.32
CA LEU A 294 -9.92 5.42 -14.54
C LEU A 294 -10.69 5.30 -15.86
N MET A 295 -11.62 6.20 -16.13
CA MET A 295 -12.38 6.21 -17.37
C MET A 295 -11.46 6.28 -18.59
N ASN A 296 -10.49 7.20 -18.59
CA ASN A 296 -9.51 7.33 -19.67
C ASN A 296 -8.62 6.08 -19.84
N PHE A 297 -8.32 5.38 -18.76
CA PHE A 297 -7.58 4.11 -18.82
C PHE A 297 -8.45 3.00 -19.39
N PHE A 298 -9.72 2.91 -18.97
CA PHE A 298 -10.66 1.90 -19.41
C PHE A 298 -10.97 2.03 -20.91
N ASP A 299 -11.25 3.24 -21.39
CA ASP A 299 -11.47 3.49 -22.83
C ASP A 299 -10.32 3.00 -23.72
N LYS A 300 -9.09 3.10 -23.22
CA LYS A 300 -7.89 2.67 -23.96
C LYS A 300 -7.59 1.17 -23.87
N ASN A 301 -8.17 0.47 -22.92
CA ASN A 301 -7.81 -0.93 -22.59
C ASN A 301 -8.99 -1.90 -22.66
N THR A 302 -10.17 -1.44 -23.06
CA THR A 302 -11.37 -2.27 -23.26
C THR A 302 -12.00 -2.01 -24.61
N ASN A 303 -12.85 -2.93 -25.05
CA ASN A 303 -13.62 -2.83 -26.28
C ASN A 303 -15.04 -2.29 -26.04
N VAL A 304 -15.31 -1.79 -24.84
CA VAL A 304 -16.61 -1.23 -24.44
C VAL A 304 -16.50 0.27 -24.22
N GLU A 305 -17.57 0.98 -24.48
CA GLU A 305 -17.67 2.40 -24.14
C GLU A 305 -17.86 2.60 -22.65
N TRP A 306 -17.25 3.64 -22.11
CA TRP A 306 -17.33 4.02 -20.72
C TRP A 306 -17.98 5.40 -20.57
N SER A 307 -18.85 5.52 -19.59
CA SER A 307 -19.36 6.81 -19.14
C SER A 307 -19.04 7.03 -17.68
N ASN A 308 -18.81 8.29 -17.32
CA ASN A 308 -18.62 8.71 -15.93
C ASN A 308 -19.71 9.71 -15.57
N THR A 309 -20.51 9.38 -14.54
CA THR A 309 -21.53 10.26 -14.00
C THR A 309 -21.13 10.74 -12.63
N LEU A 310 -20.84 12.04 -12.51
CA LEU A 310 -20.49 12.67 -11.25
C LEU A 310 -21.76 12.94 -10.43
N LEU A 311 -21.81 12.37 -9.23
CA LEU A 311 -22.89 12.48 -8.28
C LEU A 311 -22.37 13.00 -6.94
N LYS A 312 -23.29 13.31 -6.05
CA LYS A 312 -23.00 13.54 -4.64
C LYS A 312 -23.90 12.65 -3.79
N ASN A 313 -23.33 12.07 -2.75
CA ASN A 313 -24.12 11.31 -1.79
C ASN A 313 -24.92 12.26 -0.88
N SER A 314 -25.77 11.70 -0.01
CA SER A 314 -26.61 12.45 0.94
C SER A 314 -25.80 13.34 1.91
N SER A 315 -24.49 13.08 2.06
CA SER A 315 -23.57 13.87 2.86
C SER A 315 -22.75 14.88 2.05
N ASN A 316 -23.17 15.15 0.78
CA ASN A 316 -22.52 16.06 -0.17
C ASN A 316 -21.08 15.67 -0.56
N GLN A 317 -20.68 14.40 -0.34
CA GLN A 317 -19.39 13.87 -0.75
C GLN A 317 -19.45 13.43 -2.21
N PRO A 318 -18.37 13.59 -2.99
CA PRO A 318 -18.32 13.16 -4.37
C PRO A 318 -18.54 11.65 -4.50
N LEU A 319 -19.24 11.26 -5.55
CA LEU A 319 -19.51 9.88 -5.91
C LEU A 319 -19.61 9.79 -7.43
N SER A 320 -18.74 9.00 -8.04
CA SER A 320 -18.72 8.80 -9.48
C SER A 320 -19.20 7.41 -9.83
N LEU A 321 -20.09 7.32 -10.80
CA LEU A 321 -20.52 6.06 -11.40
C LEU A 321 -19.81 5.85 -12.73
N LEU A 322 -19.01 4.80 -12.81
CA LEU A 322 -18.37 4.33 -14.03
C LEU A 322 -19.22 3.20 -14.63
N LEU A 323 -19.77 3.43 -15.79
CA LEU A 323 -20.72 2.54 -16.45
C LEU A 323 -20.12 2.03 -17.76
N THR A 324 -20.27 0.75 -18.04
CA THR A 324 -19.97 0.17 -19.37
C THR A 324 -21.25 0.00 -20.18
N SER A 325 -21.15 0.18 -21.48
CA SER A 325 -22.19 -0.21 -22.43
C SER A 325 -21.63 -1.24 -23.40
N HIS A 326 -22.36 -2.32 -23.66
CA HIS A 326 -21.97 -3.37 -24.61
C HIS A 326 -22.38 -3.09 -26.06
N GLU A 327 -23.21 -2.08 -26.27
CA GLU A 327 -23.59 -1.62 -27.60
C GLU A 327 -23.70 -0.10 -27.64
N MET A 328 -23.37 0.47 -28.83
CA MET A 328 -23.47 1.91 -29.15
C MET A 328 -24.91 2.46 -29.07
N ASN A 329 -25.65 2.16 -28.04
CA ASN A 329 -26.89 2.86 -27.76
C ASN A 329 -26.73 3.58 -26.44
N ILE A 330 -26.42 4.87 -26.56
CA ILE A 330 -26.38 5.85 -25.50
C ILE A 330 -27.54 5.59 -24.54
N VAL A 331 -27.24 5.17 -23.31
CA VAL A 331 -28.20 5.29 -22.22
C VAL A 331 -28.33 6.80 -21.94
N ARG A 332 -29.28 7.44 -22.61
CA ARG A 332 -29.75 8.78 -22.21
C ARG A 332 -30.59 8.55 -20.96
N LEU A 333 -30.03 8.88 -19.81
CA LEU A 333 -30.81 9.20 -18.63
C LEU A 333 -31.47 10.57 -18.78
#